data_58f15eb53ac6c15de6ce99d70f67098f
#
_entry.id   58f15eb53ac6c15de6ce99d70f67098f
#
_cell.length_a   1.000
_cell.length_b   1.000
_cell.length_c   1.000
_cell.angle_alpha   90.00
_cell.angle_beta   90.00
_cell.angle_gamma   90.00
#
_symmetry.space_group_name_H-M   'P 1'
#
loop_
_entity.id
_entity.type
_entity.pdbx_description
1 polymer ?
#
loop_
_entity_poly.entity_id
_entity_poly.type
_entity_poly.pdbx_seq_one_letter_code
_entity_poly.pdbx_strand_id
1 'polypeptide(L)'
;MRHWILSGILVASGLLAGLEAWGLEFTADQILKFGRQTQKANLYYREDRWRLEHQSMGPVNVTIVRKDKQLMWLLLSRVRHFKTLPYDPAQEPKLSKHLDGEVLREEIGAETREGHPTILYEVTVKQGDQTDVYYQWFATDIQFPMQLTRKDGSWSVEYRHVKLRPVTDYLFQLPLNFQPLEEFDPPKKKES
;
A
#
# COMPACT_ATOMS: atom_id res chain seq x y z
N MET A 1 41.07 54.42 -35.49
CA MET A 1 40.78 54.16 -34.08
C MET A 1 39.65 53.13 -34.02
N ARG A 2 39.98 51.85 -33.69
CA ARG A 2 39.00 50.74 -33.66
C ARG A 2 38.76 50.36 -32.21
N HIS A 3 37.55 50.60 -31.67
CA HIS A 3 37.15 50.16 -30.36
C HIS A 3 36.57 48.77 -30.42
N TRP A 4 37.18 47.81 -29.74
CA TRP A 4 36.69 46.48 -29.52
C TRP A 4 35.85 46.48 -28.23
N ILE A 5 34.58 46.15 -28.33
CA ILE A 5 33.70 45.93 -27.20
C ILE A 5 33.69 44.39 -26.95
N LEU A 6 34.29 43.98 -25.85
CA LEU A 6 34.21 42.63 -25.31
C LEU A 6 32.87 42.44 -24.60
N SER A 7 31.94 41.68 -25.18
CA SER A 7 30.72 41.23 -24.51
C SER A 7 31.02 39.98 -23.68
N GLY A 8 31.03 40.14 -22.37
CA GLY A 8 31.09 39.03 -21.43
C GLY A 8 29.75 38.26 -21.36
N ILE A 9 29.77 36.98 -21.73
CA ILE A 9 28.64 36.06 -21.56
C ILE A 9 28.69 35.53 -20.13
N LEU A 10 27.72 35.92 -19.33
CA LEU A 10 27.52 35.44 -17.95
C LEU A 10 26.74 34.11 -18.08
N VAL A 11 27.44 32.98 -17.92
CA VAL A 11 26.80 31.65 -17.84
C VAL A 11 26.25 31.50 -16.43
N ALA A 12 24.96 31.70 -16.28
CA ALA A 12 24.23 31.37 -15.06
C ALA A 12 24.08 29.85 -14.97
N SER A 13 24.98 29.21 -14.21
CA SER A 13 24.83 27.79 -13.83
C SER A 13 23.66 27.65 -12.86
N GLY A 14 22.49 27.34 -13.40
CA GLY A 14 21.32 26.96 -12.59
C GLY A 14 21.60 25.65 -11.85
N LEU A 15 21.70 25.72 -10.53
CA LEU A 15 21.61 24.55 -9.65
C LEU A 15 20.21 23.95 -9.84
N LEU A 16 20.11 22.90 -10.64
CA LEU A 16 19.00 21.96 -10.59
C LEU A 16 19.13 21.21 -9.27
N ALA A 17 18.50 21.75 -8.21
CA ALA A 17 18.21 20.98 -7.02
C ALA A 17 17.33 19.81 -7.46
N GLY A 18 17.90 18.60 -7.48
CA GLY A 18 17.15 17.36 -7.73
C GLY A 18 16.01 17.29 -6.72
N LEU A 19 14.79 17.42 -7.22
CA LEU A 19 13.60 16.95 -6.50
C LEU A 19 13.77 15.45 -6.38
N GLU A 20 14.32 15.00 -5.26
CA GLU A 20 14.23 13.60 -4.89
C GLU A 20 12.73 13.29 -4.84
N ALA A 21 12.31 12.42 -5.76
CA ALA A 21 10.94 11.89 -5.76
C ALA A 21 10.79 11.07 -4.47
N TRP A 22 10.28 11.70 -3.43
CA TRP A 22 9.93 11.02 -2.20
C TRP A 22 8.83 10.02 -2.55
N GLY A 23 9.14 8.73 -2.47
CA GLY A 23 8.15 7.69 -2.66
C GLY A 23 6.94 7.91 -1.73
N LEU A 24 5.78 7.39 -2.10
CA LEU A 24 4.56 7.52 -1.30
C LEU A 24 4.77 6.91 0.09
N GLU A 25 4.68 7.74 1.13
CA GLU A 25 4.72 7.32 2.53
C GLU A 25 3.50 7.85 3.28
N PHE A 26 2.82 6.98 4.02
CA PHE A 26 1.65 7.38 4.79
C PHE A 26 1.31 6.41 5.92
N THR A 27 0.39 6.84 6.79
CA THR A 27 -0.33 5.99 7.74
C THR A 27 -1.82 6.11 7.51
N ALA A 28 -2.57 5.01 7.71
CA ALA A 28 -4.04 4.99 7.59
C ALA A 28 -4.64 3.85 8.42
N ASP A 29 -5.92 3.93 8.69
CA ASP A 29 -6.72 2.78 9.10
C ASP A 29 -7.24 2.09 7.84
N GLN A 30 -6.86 0.83 7.63
CA GLN A 30 -7.36 0.01 6.54
C GLN A 30 -8.53 -0.85 7.00
N ILE A 31 -9.63 -0.82 6.25
CA ILE A 31 -10.80 -1.68 6.43
C ILE A 31 -10.98 -2.50 5.17
N LEU A 32 -10.77 -3.80 5.28
CA LEU A 32 -10.89 -4.76 4.19
C LEU A 32 -12.12 -5.64 4.41
N LYS A 33 -12.97 -5.76 3.38
CA LYS A 33 -14.17 -6.60 3.42
C LYS A 33 -14.10 -7.67 2.35
N PHE A 34 -14.42 -8.90 2.73
CA PHE A 34 -14.62 -10.07 1.87
C PHE A 34 -15.95 -10.73 2.22
N GLY A 35 -16.96 -10.56 1.39
CA GLY A 35 -18.30 -11.02 1.70
C GLY A 35 -18.78 -10.50 3.07
N ARG A 36 -18.97 -11.39 4.03
CA ARG A 36 -19.41 -11.04 5.39
C ARG A 36 -18.25 -10.76 6.38
N GLN A 37 -17.03 -11.03 5.99
CA GLN A 37 -15.87 -10.83 6.86
C GLN A 37 -15.35 -9.40 6.73
N THR A 38 -14.98 -8.81 7.86
CA THR A 38 -14.33 -7.50 7.91
C THR A 38 -13.05 -7.61 8.70
N GLN A 39 -11.96 -7.17 8.11
CA GLN A 39 -10.66 -7.06 8.74
C GLN A 39 -10.30 -5.58 8.87
N LYS A 40 -9.78 -5.19 10.04
CA LYS A 40 -9.31 -3.84 10.31
C LYS A 40 -7.85 -3.89 10.73
N ALA A 41 -7.05 -2.96 10.23
CA ALA A 41 -5.65 -2.83 10.60
C ALA A 41 -5.20 -1.38 10.53
N ASN A 42 -4.22 -1.02 11.38
CA ASN A 42 -3.46 0.21 11.16
C ASN A 42 -2.40 -0.10 10.10
N LEU A 43 -2.40 0.66 9.02
CA LEU A 43 -1.45 0.54 7.91
C LEU A 43 -0.37 1.61 8.03
N TYR A 44 0.88 1.18 7.99
CA TYR A 44 2.08 2.00 7.82
C TYR A 44 2.68 1.63 6.47
N TYR A 45 2.83 2.57 5.55
CA TYR A 45 3.19 2.28 4.17
C TYR A 45 4.39 3.09 3.68
N ARG A 46 5.25 2.40 2.96
CA ARG A 46 6.24 2.86 1.98
C ARG A 46 6.11 2.02 0.73
N GLU A 47 6.52 2.53 -0.41
CA GLU A 47 6.33 1.88 -1.71
C GLU A 47 6.86 0.44 -1.80
N ASP A 48 7.98 0.16 -1.12
CA ASP A 48 8.67 -1.13 -1.14
C ASP A 48 8.44 -1.99 0.13
N ARG A 49 7.72 -1.47 1.12
CA ARG A 49 7.46 -2.13 2.40
C ARG A 49 6.24 -1.57 3.11
N TRP A 50 5.51 -2.42 3.81
CA TRP A 50 4.40 -1.97 4.66
C TRP A 50 4.20 -2.87 5.86
N ARG A 51 3.52 -2.32 6.84
CA ARG A 51 3.17 -2.99 8.09
C ARG A 51 1.67 -2.83 8.34
N LEU A 52 1.03 -3.95 8.68
CA LEU A 52 -0.36 -4.01 9.11
C LEU A 52 -0.42 -4.45 10.56
N GLU A 53 -1.01 -3.64 11.43
CA GLU A 53 -1.31 -4.01 12.82
C GLU A 53 -2.79 -4.36 12.89
N HIS A 54 -3.10 -5.67 12.92
CA HIS A 54 -4.47 -6.19 12.87
C HIS A 54 -5.20 -5.95 14.18
N GLN A 55 -6.43 -5.44 14.09
CA GLN A 55 -7.31 -5.20 15.24
C GLN A 55 -8.13 -6.45 15.60
N SER A 56 -7.92 -7.58 14.92
CA SER A 56 -8.61 -8.84 15.18
C SER A 56 -7.98 -9.60 16.36
N MET A 57 -8.77 -10.48 17.01
CA MET A 57 -8.29 -11.37 18.07
C MET A 57 -7.52 -12.61 17.56
N GLY A 58 -7.17 -12.64 16.28
CA GLY A 58 -6.41 -13.75 15.67
C GLY A 58 -5.00 -13.94 16.26
N PRO A 59 -4.37 -15.09 16.01
CA PRO A 59 -2.99 -15.35 16.48
C PRO A 59 -1.97 -14.41 15.85
N VAL A 60 -2.13 -14.07 14.56
CA VAL A 60 -1.30 -13.08 13.86
C VAL A 60 -1.89 -11.70 14.11
N ASN A 61 -1.14 -10.87 14.77
CA ASN A 61 -1.57 -9.49 15.07
C ASN A 61 -0.77 -8.42 14.32
N VAL A 62 0.35 -8.77 13.71
CA VAL A 62 1.13 -7.88 12.86
C VAL A 62 1.61 -8.63 11.61
N THR A 63 1.46 -7.99 10.45
CA THR A 63 2.08 -8.43 9.20
C THR A 63 3.06 -7.35 8.73
N ILE A 64 4.30 -7.73 8.48
CA ILE A 64 5.32 -6.85 7.89
C ILE A 64 5.67 -7.41 6.52
N VAL A 65 5.45 -6.62 5.48
CA VAL A 65 5.81 -7.00 4.10
C VAL A 65 7.05 -6.23 3.69
N ARG A 66 7.99 -6.93 3.10
CA ARG A 66 9.26 -6.44 2.58
C ARG A 66 9.38 -6.85 1.11
N LYS A 67 8.75 -6.05 0.22
CA LYS A 67 8.82 -6.22 -1.23
C LYS A 67 10.28 -6.14 -1.70
N ASP A 68 11.05 -5.24 -1.12
CA ASP A 68 12.50 -5.11 -1.34
C ASP A 68 13.31 -6.38 -1.04
N LYS A 69 12.79 -7.24 -0.16
CA LYS A 69 13.41 -8.52 0.25
C LYS A 69 12.65 -9.75 -0.25
N GLN A 70 11.56 -9.57 -1.00
CA GLN A 70 10.71 -10.64 -1.51
C GLN A 70 10.17 -11.58 -0.42
N LEU A 71 9.83 -11.03 0.76
CA LEU A 71 9.30 -11.79 1.88
C LEU A 71 8.27 -11.00 2.70
N MET A 72 7.55 -11.71 3.55
CA MET A 72 6.74 -11.14 4.61
C MET A 72 6.91 -11.89 5.93
N TRP A 73 6.72 -11.17 7.03
CA TRP A 73 6.70 -11.74 8.37
C TRP A 73 5.30 -11.63 8.98
N LEU A 74 4.79 -12.76 9.46
CA LEU A 74 3.59 -12.84 10.28
C LEU A 74 4.02 -12.93 11.74
N LEU A 75 3.71 -11.90 12.53
CA LEU A 75 4.12 -11.83 13.92
C LEU A 75 2.99 -12.32 14.85
N LEU A 76 3.34 -13.23 15.76
CA LEU A 76 2.51 -13.73 16.85
C LEU A 76 3.00 -13.08 18.14
N SER A 77 2.62 -11.81 18.36
CA SER A 77 3.22 -10.99 19.44
C SER A 77 2.97 -11.54 20.84
N ARG A 78 1.86 -12.26 21.06
CA ARG A 78 1.55 -12.86 22.39
C ARG A 78 2.59 -13.88 22.83
N VAL A 79 3.18 -14.60 21.87
CA VAL A 79 4.19 -15.65 22.13
C VAL A 79 5.57 -15.24 21.62
N ARG A 80 5.72 -14.03 21.06
CA ARG A 80 6.95 -13.49 20.49
C ARG A 80 7.58 -14.40 19.44
N HIS A 81 6.75 -14.98 18.58
CA HIS A 81 7.18 -15.79 17.43
C HIS A 81 6.79 -15.12 16.13
N PHE A 82 7.48 -15.49 15.06
CA PHE A 82 7.13 -15.06 13.70
C PHE A 82 7.24 -16.21 12.72
N LYS A 83 6.44 -16.12 11.64
CA LYS A 83 6.57 -16.99 10.46
C LYS A 83 7.03 -16.12 9.29
N THR A 84 8.03 -16.61 8.54
CA THR A 84 8.45 -16.00 7.27
C THR A 84 7.71 -16.69 6.13
N LEU A 85 7.15 -15.88 5.23
CA LEU A 85 6.50 -16.33 4.00
C LEU A 85 7.11 -15.61 2.80
N PRO A 86 7.05 -16.20 1.59
CA PRO A 86 7.35 -15.47 0.36
C PRO A 86 6.43 -14.27 0.21
N TYR A 87 6.93 -13.21 -0.43
CA TYR A 87 6.13 -12.06 -0.82
C TYR A 87 5.03 -12.49 -1.81
N ASP A 88 3.82 -11.98 -1.59
CA ASP A 88 2.66 -12.21 -2.45
C ASP A 88 2.14 -10.88 -2.99
N PRO A 89 2.27 -10.59 -4.30
CA PRO A 89 1.77 -9.37 -4.92
C PRO A 89 0.27 -9.14 -4.75
N ALA A 90 -0.52 -10.21 -4.55
CA ALA A 90 -1.96 -10.09 -4.32
C ALA A 90 -2.30 -9.35 -3.02
N GLN A 91 -1.35 -9.28 -2.09
CA GLN A 91 -1.51 -8.59 -0.81
C GLN A 91 -1.08 -7.11 -0.84
N GLU A 92 -0.63 -6.60 -1.99
CA GLU A 92 -0.31 -5.18 -2.11
C GLU A 92 -1.54 -4.30 -1.86
N PRO A 93 -1.39 -3.21 -1.08
CA PRO A 93 -2.43 -2.21 -0.94
C PRO A 93 -2.82 -1.63 -2.31
N LYS A 94 -4.12 -1.49 -2.56
CA LYS A 94 -4.65 -0.96 -3.84
C LYS A 94 -4.63 0.57 -3.80
N LEU A 95 -3.49 1.16 -4.14
CA LEU A 95 -3.21 2.60 -3.99
C LEU A 95 -3.14 3.35 -5.33
N SER A 96 -3.22 2.64 -6.45
CA SER A 96 -3.14 3.25 -7.77
C SER A 96 -4.41 4.02 -8.11
N LYS A 97 -4.26 5.17 -8.78
CA LYS A 97 -5.37 5.88 -9.40
C LYS A 97 -5.98 5.03 -10.53
N HIS A 98 -5.14 4.44 -11.36
CA HIS A 98 -5.55 3.51 -12.42
C HIS A 98 -5.33 2.07 -11.98
N LEU A 99 -6.31 1.20 -12.26
CA LEU A 99 -6.25 -0.21 -11.90
C LEU A 99 -5.58 -1.01 -13.03
N ASP A 100 -4.85 -2.06 -12.66
CA ASP A 100 -4.26 -2.96 -13.63
C ASP A 100 -5.36 -3.63 -14.47
N GLY A 101 -5.21 -3.57 -15.81
CA GLY A 101 -6.22 -4.08 -16.74
C GLY A 101 -7.44 -3.17 -16.91
N GLU A 102 -7.39 -1.91 -16.45
CA GLU A 102 -8.45 -0.93 -16.64
C GLU A 102 -8.68 -0.66 -18.15
N VAL A 103 -9.94 -0.83 -18.57
CA VAL A 103 -10.36 -0.61 -19.98
C VAL A 103 -11.35 0.55 -20.14
N LEU A 104 -12.06 0.91 -19.05
CA LEU A 104 -12.99 2.02 -19.03
C LEU A 104 -13.01 2.66 -17.65
N ARG A 105 -13.07 3.98 -17.60
CA ARG A 105 -13.26 4.79 -16.39
C ARG A 105 -14.25 5.89 -16.65
N GLU A 106 -15.31 5.95 -15.85
CA GLU A 106 -16.34 6.98 -15.95
C GLU A 106 -16.46 7.69 -14.61
N GLU A 107 -16.49 9.01 -14.64
CA GLU A 107 -16.82 9.82 -13.47
C GLU A 107 -18.34 9.80 -13.29
N ILE A 108 -18.80 9.27 -12.15
CA ILE A 108 -20.24 9.12 -11.88
C ILE A 108 -20.72 9.96 -10.71
N GLY A 109 -19.82 10.68 -10.05
CA GLY A 109 -20.18 11.58 -8.96
C GLY A 109 -18.98 12.17 -8.23
N ALA A 110 -19.29 13.07 -7.30
CA ALA A 110 -18.32 13.68 -6.40
C ALA A 110 -18.93 13.84 -5.00
N GLU A 111 -18.12 13.63 -3.96
CA GLU A 111 -18.53 13.83 -2.58
C GLU A 111 -17.31 14.16 -1.70
N THR A 112 -17.54 14.53 -0.44
CA THR A 112 -16.45 14.71 0.53
C THR A 112 -16.36 13.47 1.42
N ARG A 113 -15.16 12.88 1.54
CA ARG A 113 -14.87 11.75 2.43
C ARG A 113 -13.73 12.09 3.39
N GLU A 114 -13.94 11.90 4.68
CA GLU A 114 -12.93 12.21 5.73
C GLU A 114 -12.37 13.64 5.61
N GLY A 115 -13.16 14.59 5.09
CA GLY A 115 -12.74 15.96 4.85
C GLY A 115 -12.05 16.22 3.50
N HIS A 116 -11.82 15.18 2.69
CA HIS A 116 -11.20 15.28 1.37
C HIS A 116 -12.24 15.33 0.25
N PRO A 117 -12.15 16.26 -0.72
CA PRO A 117 -12.96 16.23 -1.92
C PRO A 117 -12.59 15.01 -2.77
N THR A 118 -13.57 14.15 -3.04
CA THR A 118 -13.38 12.92 -3.80
C THR A 118 -14.22 12.90 -5.06
N ILE A 119 -13.66 12.31 -6.12
CA ILE A 119 -14.38 11.92 -7.32
C ILE A 119 -14.69 10.43 -7.23
N LEU A 120 -15.93 10.07 -7.51
CA LEU A 120 -16.37 8.69 -7.61
C LEU A 120 -16.30 8.24 -9.07
N TYR A 121 -15.50 7.21 -9.31
CA TYR A 121 -15.37 6.58 -10.62
C TYR A 121 -16.04 5.20 -10.63
N GLU A 122 -16.72 4.87 -11.72
CA GLU A 122 -16.98 3.50 -12.11
C GLU A 122 -15.83 3.04 -13.03
N VAL A 123 -15.18 1.92 -12.67
CA VAL A 123 -13.97 1.45 -13.36
C VAL A 123 -14.18 0.02 -13.81
N THR A 124 -14.08 -0.23 -15.11
CA THR A 124 -14.13 -1.58 -15.69
C THR A 124 -12.72 -2.11 -15.91
N VAL A 125 -12.46 -3.29 -15.37
CA VAL A 125 -11.17 -3.98 -15.46
C VAL A 125 -11.36 -5.31 -16.21
N LYS A 126 -10.47 -5.59 -17.16
CA LYS A 126 -10.40 -6.86 -17.88
C LYS A 126 -9.13 -7.62 -17.51
N GLN A 127 -9.29 -8.90 -17.12
CA GLN A 127 -8.19 -9.82 -16.86
C GLN A 127 -8.47 -11.13 -17.61
N GLY A 128 -7.87 -11.31 -18.79
CA GLY A 128 -8.23 -12.39 -19.70
C GLY A 128 -9.69 -12.26 -20.15
N ASP A 129 -10.49 -13.31 -19.97
CA ASP A 129 -11.92 -13.33 -20.32
C ASP A 129 -12.83 -12.78 -19.19
N GLN A 130 -12.28 -12.52 -18.01
CA GLN A 130 -13.03 -11.99 -16.88
C GLN A 130 -13.12 -10.47 -16.94
N THR A 131 -14.34 -9.94 -16.69
CA THR A 131 -14.59 -8.51 -16.59
C THR A 131 -15.16 -8.20 -15.21
N ASP A 132 -14.50 -7.31 -14.48
CA ASP A 132 -14.92 -6.83 -13.18
C ASP A 132 -15.18 -5.34 -13.22
N VAL A 133 -16.16 -4.87 -12.44
CA VAL A 133 -16.47 -3.46 -12.30
C VAL A 133 -16.25 -3.04 -10.85
N TYR A 134 -15.60 -1.89 -10.67
CA TYR A 134 -15.29 -1.32 -9.37
C TYR A 134 -15.84 0.11 -9.25
N TYR A 135 -16.14 0.51 -8.03
CA TYR A 135 -16.31 1.90 -7.63
C TYR A 135 -15.06 2.35 -6.90
N GLN A 136 -14.46 3.46 -7.36
CA GLN A 136 -13.29 4.05 -6.73
C GLN A 136 -13.58 5.49 -6.30
N TRP A 137 -13.40 5.77 -5.02
CA TRP A 137 -13.40 7.14 -4.48
C TRP A 137 -11.97 7.64 -4.40
N PHE A 138 -11.66 8.63 -5.21
CA PHE A 138 -10.31 9.18 -5.32
C PHE A 138 -10.26 10.62 -4.81
N ALA A 139 -9.50 10.86 -3.73
CA ALA A 139 -9.29 12.19 -3.16
C ALA A 139 -8.38 13.02 -4.07
N THR A 140 -8.89 14.17 -4.51
CA THR A 140 -8.22 15.01 -5.52
C THR A 140 -7.15 15.92 -4.93
N ASP A 141 -7.30 16.30 -3.68
CA ASP A 141 -6.37 17.18 -2.94
C ASP A 141 -5.09 16.45 -2.51
N ILE A 142 -5.20 15.19 -2.09
CA ILE A 142 -4.08 14.36 -1.64
C ILE A 142 -3.67 13.28 -2.65
N GLN A 143 -4.33 13.24 -3.82
CA GLN A 143 -4.07 12.26 -4.90
C GLN A 143 -4.07 10.80 -4.39
N PHE A 144 -5.10 10.42 -3.62
CA PHE A 144 -5.15 9.15 -2.92
C PHE A 144 -6.49 8.42 -3.09
N PRO A 145 -6.50 7.07 -3.32
CA PRO A 145 -7.74 6.29 -3.37
C PRO A 145 -8.24 6.03 -1.95
N MET A 146 -9.30 6.71 -1.54
CA MET A 146 -9.91 6.55 -0.21
C MET A 146 -10.66 5.23 -0.08
N GLN A 147 -11.23 4.73 -1.17
CA GLN A 147 -11.96 3.46 -1.19
C GLN A 147 -11.97 2.86 -2.59
N LEU A 148 -11.91 1.53 -2.65
CA LEU A 148 -12.17 0.72 -3.83
C LEU A 148 -13.14 -0.39 -3.43
N THR A 149 -14.24 -0.53 -4.19
CA THR A 149 -15.28 -1.53 -3.91
C THR A 149 -15.67 -2.23 -5.20
N ARG A 150 -15.69 -3.55 -5.22
CA ARG A 150 -16.24 -4.30 -6.34
C ARG A 150 -17.74 -4.04 -6.44
N LYS A 151 -18.27 -3.83 -7.63
CA LYS A 151 -19.67 -3.41 -7.85
C LYS A 151 -20.69 -4.40 -7.28
N ASP A 152 -20.36 -5.68 -7.22
CA ASP A 152 -21.19 -6.74 -6.63
C ASP A 152 -21.16 -6.75 -5.08
N GLY A 153 -20.34 -5.91 -4.45
CA GLY A 153 -20.20 -5.83 -3.01
C GLY A 153 -19.41 -6.97 -2.37
N SER A 154 -18.90 -7.92 -3.14
CA SER A 154 -18.15 -9.09 -2.63
C SER A 154 -16.83 -8.73 -1.98
N TRP A 155 -16.22 -7.60 -2.39
CA TRP A 155 -14.94 -7.14 -1.91
C TRP A 155 -14.87 -5.61 -1.83
N SER A 156 -14.23 -5.09 -0.78
CA SER A 156 -13.86 -3.67 -0.72
C SER A 156 -12.66 -3.43 0.18
N VAL A 157 -11.90 -2.38 -0.12
CA VAL A 157 -10.91 -1.77 0.77
C VAL A 157 -11.22 -0.30 0.95
N GLU A 158 -11.14 0.17 2.19
CA GLU A 158 -11.32 1.57 2.57
C GLU A 158 -10.14 2.00 3.43
N TYR A 159 -9.64 3.22 3.18
CA TYR A 159 -8.59 3.86 3.96
C TYR A 159 -9.17 5.08 4.65
N ARG A 160 -9.04 5.13 5.98
CA ARG A 160 -9.50 6.24 6.84
C ARG A 160 -8.32 6.89 7.53
N HIS A 161 -8.50 8.12 7.99
CA HIS A 161 -7.50 8.89 8.74
C HIS A 161 -6.13 8.90 8.04
N VAL A 162 -6.14 9.04 6.71
CA VAL A 162 -4.94 9.05 5.88
C VAL A 162 -4.06 10.23 6.26
N LYS A 163 -2.79 9.97 6.58
CA LYS A 163 -1.79 10.99 6.90
C LYS A 163 -0.55 10.77 6.04
N LEU A 164 -0.37 11.62 5.05
CA LEU A 164 0.83 11.64 4.22
C LEU A 164 1.99 12.19 5.05
N ARG A 165 2.91 11.33 5.45
CA ARG A 165 4.06 11.69 6.27
C ARG A 165 5.13 10.59 6.21
N PRO A 166 6.40 10.92 6.49
CA PRO A 166 7.45 9.92 6.61
C PRO A 166 7.11 8.86 7.66
N VAL A 167 7.42 7.62 7.33
CA VAL A 167 7.22 6.45 8.20
C VAL A 167 8.58 5.88 8.60
N THR A 168 8.80 5.67 9.89
CA THR A 168 10.09 5.29 10.45
C THR A 168 10.48 3.87 10.06
N ASP A 169 11.73 3.66 9.65
CA ASP A 169 12.27 2.38 9.18
C ASP A 169 12.12 1.23 10.17
N TYR A 170 12.24 1.49 11.47
CA TYR A 170 12.15 0.43 12.48
C TYR A 170 10.81 -0.32 12.47
N LEU A 171 9.72 0.31 12.00
CA LEU A 171 8.40 -0.32 11.89
C LEU A 171 8.37 -1.49 10.91
N PHE A 172 9.30 -1.50 9.96
CA PHE A 172 9.42 -2.53 8.92
C PHE A 172 10.51 -3.55 9.22
N GLN A 173 11.03 -3.56 10.45
CA GLN A 173 12.03 -4.52 10.91
C GLN A 173 11.40 -5.58 11.81
N LEU A 174 12.00 -6.77 11.81
CA LEU A 174 11.63 -7.81 12.74
C LEU A 174 12.11 -7.42 14.16
N PRO A 175 11.23 -7.43 15.18
CA PRO A 175 11.64 -7.11 16.54
C PRO A 175 12.68 -8.10 17.06
N LEU A 176 13.75 -7.61 17.73
CA LEU A 176 14.90 -8.41 18.19
C LEU A 176 14.55 -9.56 19.14
N ASN A 177 13.43 -9.47 19.83
CA ASN A 177 13.00 -10.45 20.83
C ASN A 177 11.99 -11.48 20.29
N PHE A 178 11.83 -11.56 18.96
CA PHE A 178 10.99 -12.56 18.30
C PHE A 178 11.83 -13.72 17.80
N GLN A 179 11.31 -14.93 17.93
CA GLN A 179 11.95 -16.16 17.47
C GLN A 179 11.16 -16.75 16.28
N PRO A 180 11.83 -17.43 15.34
CA PRO A 180 11.13 -18.15 14.28
C PRO A 180 10.16 -19.17 14.89
N LEU A 181 8.97 -19.30 14.31
CA LEU A 181 8.09 -20.40 14.61
C LEU A 181 8.65 -21.64 13.92
N GLU A 182 9.13 -22.61 14.69
CA GLU A 182 9.57 -23.89 14.15
C GLU A 182 8.36 -24.58 13.49
N GLU A 183 8.51 -25.08 12.27
CA GLU A 183 7.51 -25.95 11.68
C GLU A 183 7.46 -27.23 12.52
N PHE A 184 6.25 -27.53 13.04
CA PHE A 184 6.00 -28.80 13.72
C PHE A 184 6.07 -29.90 12.66
N ASP A 185 7.24 -30.55 12.53
CA ASP A 185 7.37 -31.79 11.76
C ASP A 185 6.57 -32.89 12.51
N PRO A 186 5.45 -33.38 11.98
CA PRO A 186 4.73 -34.46 12.62
C PRO A 186 5.69 -35.67 12.74
N PRO A 187 5.72 -36.38 13.89
CA PRO A 187 6.60 -37.49 14.07
C PRO A 187 6.40 -38.50 12.93
N LYS A 188 7.49 -38.81 12.21
CA LYS A 188 7.49 -39.79 11.14
C LYS A 188 6.91 -41.08 11.71
N LYS A 189 5.77 -41.56 11.16
CA LYS A 189 5.24 -42.89 11.50
C LYS A 189 6.39 -43.90 11.29
N LYS A 190 6.80 -44.53 12.37
CA LYS A 190 7.68 -45.70 12.25
C LYS A 190 6.91 -46.74 11.49
N GLU A 191 7.33 -47.01 10.26
CA GLU A 191 6.89 -48.18 9.53
C GLU A 191 7.38 -49.41 10.30
N SER A 192 6.46 -50.18 10.83
CA SER A 192 6.67 -51.50 11.46
C SER A 192 6.42 -52.60 10.47
#